data_4f288826a4db25a650d236040b3ae559
#
_entry.id   4f288826a4db25a650d236040b3ae559
#
_cell.length_a   1.000
_cell.length_b   1.000
_cell.length_c   1.000
_cell.angle_alpha   90.00
_cell.angle_beta   90.00
_cell.angle_gamma   90.00
#
_symmetry.space_group_name_H-M   'P 1'
#
loop_
_entity.id
_entity.type
_entity.pdbx_description
1 polymer ?
#
loop_
_entity_poly.entity_id
_entity_poly.type
_entity_poly.pdbx_seq_one_letter_code
_entity_poly.pdbx_strand_id
1 'polypeptide(L)'
;MYRKNNINKGFKKADRILAEYDLELKRKPNIGMILVGEEMDIRLLILDRLYENYIDVLENVNQINLVKDYDIECLRDELKKLFKKEELYITEQVLRDVERYIIMSVLRNLNGYKFEKIDKRFEVIRCSDEYTLGLKLKALLEKIFNIVLNEKETIFLTMPLIGRKAPSTKLALSSIKINDSVKEVVDEVTSFLLETSGIDFKEDKKLIENLEYHLYFALNRMRFNIRVKILFYKK
;
A
#
# COMPACT_ATOMS: atom_id res chain seq x y z
N MET A 1 -31.93 -0.08 -28.37
CA MET A 1 -32.23 -0.36 -26.93
C MET A 1 -31.11 -1.08 -26.19
N TYR A 2 -30.27 -1.90 -26.81
CA TYR A 2 -29.19 -2.68 -26.21
C TYR A 2 -28.04 -1.84 -25.60
N ARG A 3 -27.68 -0.68 -26.17
CA ARG A 3 -26.56 0.16 -25.66
C ARG A 3 -26.81 0.83 -24.30
N LYS A 4 -28.04 1.31 -24.02
CA LYS A 4 -28.37 1.96 -22.74
C LYS A 4 -28.29 1.01 -21.53
N ASN A 5 -28.70 -0.26 -21.70
CA ASN A 5 -28.66 -1.24 -20.62
C ASN A 5 -27.23 -1.66 -20.24
N ASN A 6 -26.30 -1.73 -21.20
CA ASN A 6 -24.91 -2.07 -20.95
C ASN A 6 -24.17 -0.92 -20.26
N ILE A 7 -24.46 0.31 -20.63
CA ILE A 7 -23.89 1.52 -19.99
C ILE A 7 -24.35 1.59 -18.53
N ASN A 8 -25.64 1.40 -18.25
CA ASN A 8 -26.16 1.40 -16.87
C ASN A 8 -25.61 0.26 -16.00
N LYS A 9 -25.36 -0.92 -16.57
CA LYS A 9 -24.68 -2.02 -15.85
C LYS A 9 -23.23 -1.67 -15.55
N GLY A 10 -22.54 -1.02 -16.48
CA GLY A 10 -21.17 -0.52 -16.30
C GLY A 10 -21.05 0.48 -15.15
N PHE A 11 -21.99 1.46 -15.12
CA PHE A 11 -22.02 2.45 -14.03
C PHE A 11 -22.28 1.81 -12.67
N LYS A 12 -23.25 0.92 -12.55
CA LYS A 12 -23.51 0.19 -11.29
C LYS A 12 -22.30 -0.61 -10.79
N LYS A 13 -21.51 -1.17 -11.71
CA LYS A 13 -20.26 -1.86 -11.35
C LYS A 13 -19.19 -0.87 -10.89
N ALA A 14 -19.05 0.26 -11.58
CA ALA A 14 -18.14 1.32 -11.18
C ALA A 14 -18.51 1.88 -9.80
N ASP A 15 -19.79 2.21 -9.58
CA ASP A 15 -20.27 2.73 -8.29
C ASP A 15 -19.96 1.77 -7.12
N ARG A 16 -20.10 0.46 -7.33
CA ARG A 16 -19.73 -0.54 -6.30
C ARG A 16 -18.23 -0.53 -5.99
N ILE A 17 -17.39 -0.46 -7.03
CA ILE A 17 -15.94 -0.42 -6.86
C ILE A 17 -15.54 0.88 -6.15
N LEU A 18 -16.12 2.01 -6.54
CA LEU A 18 -15.85 3.31 -5.93
C LEU A 18 -16.25 3.35 -4.46
N ALA A 19 -17.41 2.78 -4.12
CA ALA A 19 -17.88 2.68 -2.74
C ALA A 19 -16.93 1.87 -1.83
N GLU A 20 -16.15 0.91 -2.38
CA GLU A 20 -15.13 0.19 -1.61
C GLU A 20 -13.99 1.11 -1.12
N TYR A 21 -13.86 2.29 -1.73
CA TYR A 21 -12.82 3.29 -1.44
C TYR A 21 -13.40 4.61 -0.92
N ASP A 22 -14.65 4.65 -0.49
CA ASP A 22 -15.34 5.87 -0.06
C ASP A 22 -15.37 6.97 -1.15
N LEU A 23 -15.41 6.56 -2.43
CA LEU A 23 -15.43 7.44 -3.59
C LEU A 23 -16.79 7.44 -4.28
N GLU A 24 -17.14 8.57 -4.89
CA GLU A 24 -18.39 8.77 -5.61
C GLU A 24 -18.15 9.38 -7.00
N LEU A 25 -18.92 8.93 -7.99
CA LEU A 25 -18.91 9.51 -9.33
C LEU A 25 -20.07 10.49 -9.50
N LYS A 26 -19.78 11.79 -9.56
CA LYS A 26 -20.79 12.85 -9.77
C LYS A 26 -20.83 13.33 -11.21
N ARG A 27 -22.05 13.50 -11.73
CA ARG A 27 -22.26 14.14 -13.03
C ARG A 27 -22.36 15.65 -12.85
N LYS A 28 -21.54 16.39 -13.60
CA LYS A 28 -21.67 17.86 -13.69
C LYS A 28 -22.08 18.25 -15.11
N PRO A 29 -23.17 19.03 -15.27
CA PRO A 29 -23.56 19.55 -16.58
C PRO A 29 -22.39 20.25 -17.26
N ASN A 30 -22.21 20.04 -18.55
CA ASN A 30 -21.16 20.60 -19.40
C ASN A 30 -19.71 20.25 -19.08
N ILE A 31 -19.46 19.48 -17.99
CA ILE A 31 -18.12 19.05 -17.58
C ILE A 31 -17.97 17.53 -17.76
N GLY A 32 -19.06 16.78 -17.56
CA GLY A 32 -19.04 15.32 -17.64
C GLY A 32 -19.13 14.64 -16.27
N MET A 33 -18.26 13.66 -16.03
CA MET A 33 -18.22 12.92 -14.76
C MET A 33 -16.97 13.30 -13.98
N ILE A 34 -17.14 13.52 -12.67
CA ILE A 34 -16.08 13.88 -11.75
C ILE A 34 -16.04 12.85 -10.64
N LEU A 35 -14.85 12.33 -10.36
CA LEU A 35 -14.58 11.51 -9.19
C LEU A 35 -14.47 12.41 -7.95
N VAL A 36 -15.25 12.10 -6.92
CA VAL A 36 -15.31 12.86 -5.67
C VAL A 36 -14.93 11.96 -4.51
N GLY A 37 -14.03 12.44 -3.66
CA GLY A 37 -13.53 11.78 -2.47
C GLY A 37 -12.18 12.33 -2.05
N GLU A 38 -11.58 11.69 -1.05
CA GLU A 38 -10.28 12.10 -0.53
C GLU A 38 -9.14 11.64 -1.45
N GLU A 39 -8.09 12.43 -1.53
CA GLU A 39 -6.92 12.09 -2.36
C GLU A 39 -6.28 10.74 -1.99
N MET A 40 -6.31 10.36 -0.71
CA MET A 40 -5.81 9.06 -0.26
C MET A 40 -6.59 7.92 -0.90
N ASP A 41 -7.91 7.99 -0.88
CA ASP A 41 -8.78 6.94 -1.41
C ASP A 41 -8.69 6.87 -2.94
N ILE A 42 -8.53 8.01 -3.61
CA ILE A 42 -8.27 8.07 -5.05
C ILE A 42 -6.96 7.35 -5.39
N ARG A 43 -5.87 7.63 -4.67
CA ARG A 43 -4.57 6.99 -4.91
C ARG A 43 -4.63 5.49 -4.63
N LEU A 44 -5.32 5.06 -3.57
CA LEU A 44 -5.49 3.64 -3.25
C LEU A 44 -6.29 2.92 -4.34
N LEU A 45 -7.37 3.50 -4.84
CA LEU A 45 -8.12 2.97 -5.98
C LEU A 45 -7.21 2.80 -7.21
N ILE A 46 -6.43 3.82 -7.56
CA ILE A 46 -5.53 3.77 -8.72
C ILE A 46 -4.49 2.66 -8.54
N LEU A 47 -3.83 2.61 -7.40
CA LEU A 47 -2.79 1.61 -7.11
C LEU A 47 -3.32 0.18 -7.17
N ASP A 48 -4.53 -0.05 -6.67
CA ASP A 48 -5.11 -1.39 -6.55
C ASP A 48 -5.78 -1.87 -7.83
N ARG A 49 -6.46 -0.98 -8.55
CA ARG A 49 -7.34 -1.36 -9.66
C ARG A 49 -6.93 -0.83 -11.02
N LEU A 50 -6.28 0.32 -11.07
CA LEU A 50 -6.10 1.09 -12.28
C LEU A 50 -4.63 1.41 -12.59
N TYR A 51 -3.69 0.95 -11.78
CA TYR A 51 -2.28 1.39 -11.88
C TYR A 51 -1.72 1.26 -13.29
N GLU A 52 -1.84 0.10 -13.90
CA GLU A 52 -1.32 -0.14 -15.25
C GLU A 52 -1.97 0.81 -16.28
N ASN A 53 -3.31 0.89 -16.27
CA ASN A 53 -4.05 1.78 -17.18
C ASN A 53 -3.75 3.27 -16.92
N TYR A 54 -3.53 3.64 -15.65
CA TYR A 54 -3.19 5.01 -15.27
C TYR A 54 -1.81 5.40 -15.82
N ILE A 55 -0.84 4.50 -15.75
CA ILE A 55 0.48 4.68 -16.34
C ILE A 55 0.39 4.79 -17.86
N ASP A 56 -0.35 3.89 -18.52
CA ASP A 56 -0.57 3.92 -19.97
C ASP A 56 -1.19 5.25 -20.44
N VAL A 57 -2.20 5.77 -19.72
CA VAL A 57 -2.81 7.06 -20.04
C VAL A 57 -1.81 8.21 -19.91
N LEU A 58 -1.01 8.21 -18.84
CA LEU A 58 -0.01 9.25 -18.63
C LEU A 58 1.11 9.18 -19.69
N GLU A 59 1.51 7.99 -20.11
CA GLU A 59 2.47 7.81 -21.22
C GLU A 59 1.97 8.44 -22.52
N ASN A 60 0.70 8.20 -22.85
CA ASN A 60 0.08 8.75 -24.04
C ASN A 60 -0.10 10.27 -24.02
N VAL A 61 -0.18 10.89 -22.82
CA VAL A 61 -0.35 12.35 -22.65
C VAL A 61 0.98 13.09 -22.46
N ASN A 62 2.12 12.42 -22.68
CA ASN A 62 3.49 12.95 -22.48
C ASN A 62 3.78 13.47 -21.05
N GLN A 63 2.93 13.16 -20.09
CA GLN A 63 3.14 13.58 -18.70
C GLN A 63 4.15 12.69 -17.95
N ILE A 64 4.43 11.50 -18.45
CA ILE A 64 5.42 10.57 -17.87
C ILE A 64 6.85 10.89 -18.31
N ASN A 65 7.09 11.73 -19.32
CA ASN A 65 8.44 12.16 -19.62
C ASN A 65 9.14 12.74 -18.38
N LEU A 66 8.39 13.33 -17.45
CA LEU A 66 8.92 13.75 -16.15
C LEU A 66 9.44 12.61 -15.28
N VAL A 67 8.90 11.39 -15.41
CA VAL A 67 9.39 10.21 -14.67
C VAL A 67 10.39 9.41 -15.50
N LYS A 68 10.32 9.45 -16.85
CA LYS A 68 11.32 8.85 -17.74
C LYS A 68 12.64 9.63 -17.76
N ASP A 69 12.59 10.95 -17.57
CA ASP A 69 13.78 11.78 -17.41
C ASP A 69 14.52 11.51 -16.09
N TYR A 70 13.84 10.90 -15.12
CA TYR A 70 14.44 10.37 -13.91
C TYR A 70 14.57 8.85 -14.08
N ASP A 71 15.79 8.39 -14.22
CA ASP A 71 16.15 6.99 -14.38
C ASP A 71 15.55 6.15 -13.23
N ILE A 72 14.51 5.35 -13.56
CA ILE A 72 13.84 4.47 -12.58
C ILE A 72 14.85 3.46 -12.02
N GLU A 73 15.87 3.07 -12.79
CA GLU A 73 16.93 2.19 -12.30
C GLU A 73 17.77 2.90 -11.24
N CYS A 74 18.06 4.18 -11.43
CA CYS A 74 18.75 5.00 -10.42
C CYS A 74 17.93 5.12 -9.14
N LEU A 75 16.60 5.34 -9.24
CA LEU A 75 15.71 5.35 -8.08
C LEU A 75 15.76 4.00 -7.34
N ARG A 76 15.68 2.89 -8.07
CA ARG A 76 15.73 1.54 -7.50
C ARG A 76 17.04 1.27 -6.75
N ASP A 77 18.15 1.71 -7.30
CA ASP A 77 19.46 1.58 -6.65
C ASP A 77 19.57 2.42 -5.38
N GLU A 78 19.05 3.65 -5.39
CA GLU A 78 19.01 4.49 -4.19
C GLU A 78 18.08 3.91 -3.12
N LEU A 79 16.95 3.32 -3.49
CA LEU A 79 16.08 2.59 -2.56
C LEU A 79 16.79 1.38 -1.95
N LYS A 80 17.49 0.58 -2.74
CA LYS A 80 18.27 -0.57 -2.23
C LYS A 80 19.38 -0.11 -1.27
N LYS A 81 20.06 0.99 -1.57
CA LYS A 81 21.06 1.58 -0.67
C LYS A 81 20.42 2.06 0.64
N LEU A 82 19.27 2.75 0.57
CA LEU A 82 18.53 3.19 1.74
C LEU A 82 18.14 2.00 2.62
N PHE A 83 17.52 0.98 2.05
CA PHE A 83 17.07 -0.20 2.80
C PHE A 83 18.24 -0.98 3.41
N LYS A 84 19.35 -1.11 2.70
CA LYS A 84 20.56 -1.74 3.22
C LYS A 84 21.14 -0.94 4.41
N LYS A 85 21.15 0.39 4.33
CA LYS A 85 21.61 1.26 5.42
C LYS A 85 20.74 1.13 6.67
N GLU A 86 19.44 0.89 6.47
CA GLU A 86 18.47 0.69 7.56
C GLU A 86 18.42 -0.78 8.03
N GLU A 87 19.33 -1.63 7.57
CA GLU A 87 19.40 -3.06 7.89
C GLU A 87 18.10 -3.81 7.61
N LEU A 88 17.39 -3.37 6.55
CA LEU A 88 16.11 -3.96 6.15
C LEU A 88 16.28 -4.93 4.99
N TYR A 89 15.80 -6.14 5.18
CA TYR A 89 15.65 -7.08 4.09
C TYR A 89 14.27 -6.90 3.44
N ILE A 90 14.27 -6.46 2.19
CA ILE A 90 13.06 -6.23 1.40
C ILE A 90 13.06 -7.14 0.19
N THR A 91 11.94 -7.85 -0.02
CA THR A 91 11.78 -8.68 -1.21
C THR A 91 11.56 -7.81 -2.45
N GLU A 92 11.86 -8.36 -3.63
CA GLU A 92 11.60 -7.67 -4.90
C GLU A 92 10.12 -7.26 -5.07
N GLN A 93 9.19 -8.01 -4.50
CA GLN A 93 7.77 -7.64 -4.51
C GLN A 93 7.50 -6.39 -3.69
N VAL A 94 8.08 -6.30 -2.48
CA VAL A 94 7.94 -5.12 -1.63
C VAL A 94 8.60 -3.91 -2.28
N LEU A 95 9.76 -4.08 -2.91
CA LEU A 95 10.44 -3.02 -3.64
C LEU A 95 9.57 -2.46 -4.76
N ARG A 96 8.95 -3.34 -5.59
CA ARG A 96 8.00 -2.92 -6.63
C ARG A 96 6.79 -2.18 -6.06
N ASP A 97 6.26 -2.63 -4.93
CA ASP A 97 5.13 -1.92 -4.31
C ASP A 97 5.55 -0.53 -3.80
N VAL A 98 6.73 -0.40 -3.21
CA VAL A 98 7.30 0.90 -2.80
C VAL A 98 7.48 1.81 -4.03
N GLU A 99 8.04 1.31 -5.11
CA GLU A 99 8.19 2.05 -6.38
C GLU A 99 6.84 2.57 -6.90
N ARG A 100 5.78 1.76 -6.87
CA ARG A 100 4.42 2.18 -7.29
C ARG A 100 3.89 3.34 -6.45
N TYR A 101 4.07 3.27 -5.13
CA TYR A 101 3.66 4.35 -4.22
C TYR A 101 4.48 5.63 -4.46
N ILE A 102 5.78 5.50 -4.72
CA ILE A 102 6.66 6.62 -5.06
C ILE A 102 6.20 7.28 -6.36
N ILE A 103 6.05 6.51 -7.44
CA ILE A 103 5.61 7.03 -8.73
C ILE A 103 4.25 7.74 -8.58
N MET A 104 3.31 7.13 -7.86
CA MET A 104 2.02 7.74 -7.57
C MET A 104 2.16 9.06 -6.81
N SER A 105 2.98 9.11 -5.76
CA SER A 105 3.23 10.32 -4.97
C SER A 105 3.79 11.45 -5.84
N VAL A 106 4.84 11.16 -6.62
CA VAL A 106 5.49 12.14 -7.48
C VAL A 106 4.53 12.66 -8.54
N LEU A 107 3.88 11.77 -9.31
CA LEU A 107 2.98 12.16 -10.39
C LEU A 107 1.78 12.97 -9.89
N ARG A 108 1.17 12.56 -8.77
CA ARG A 108 0.03 13.30 -8.20
C ARG A 108 0.45 14.69 -7.72
N ASN A 109 1.60 14.82 -7.06
CA ASN A 109 2.11 16.11 -6.62
C ASN A 109 2.48 17.03 -7.78
N LEU A 110 3.14 16.55 -8.83
CA LEU A 110 3.48 17.32 -10.03
C LEU A 110 2.23 17.83 -10.76
N ASN A 111 1.13 17.06 -10.73
CA ASN A 111 -0.15 17.47 -11.29
C ASN A 111 -1.02 18.31 -10.33
N GLY A 112 -0.48 18.74 -9.19
CA GLY A 112 -1.16 19.61 -8.24
C GLY A 112 -2.15 18.91 -7.29
N TYR A 113 -2.25 17.58 -7.33
CA TYR A 113 -3.09 16.80 -6.43
C TYR A 113 -2.34 16.50 -5.14
N LYS A 114 -2.48 17.38 -4.15
CA LYS A 114 -1.86 17.27 -2.85
C LYS A 114 -2.85 16.80 -1.79
N PHE A 115 -2.37 16.16 -0.74
CA PHE A 115 -3.20 15.84 0.41
C PHE A 115 -3.61 17.12 1.14
N GLU A 116 -4.89 17.47 1.12
CA GLU A 116 -5.44 18.57 1.93
C GLU A 116 -5.62 18.13 3.37
N LYS A 117 -6.15 16.94 3.57
CA LYS A 117 -6.34 16.30 4.87
C LYS A 117 -6.00 14.80 4.78
N ILE A 118 -5.84 14.18 5.93
CA ILE A 118 -5.70 12.72 6.08
C ILE A 118 -6.81 12.25 7.00
N ASP A 119 -7.49 11.18 6.63
CA ASP A 119 -8.47 10.54 7.49
C ASP A 119 -7.80 10.01 8.77
N LYS A 120 -8.50 10.10 9.90
CA LYS A 120 -8.01 9.65 11.21
C LYS A 120 -7.56 8.19 11.20
N ARG A 121 -8.17 7.35 10.36
CA ARG A 121 -7.77 5.93 10.20
C ARG A 121 -6.31 5.78 9.76
N PHE A 122 -5.75 6.73 8.98
CA PHE A 122 -4.37 6.70 8.51
C PHE A 122 -3.40 7.47 9.43
N GLU A 123 -3.89 8.40 10.26
CA GLU A 123 -3.04 9.17 11.18
C GLU A 123 -2.27 8.27 12.15
N VAL A 124 -2.82 7.12 12.50
CA VAL A 124 -2.18 6.12 13.37
C VAL A 124 -0.88 5.56 12.76
N ILE A 125 -0.66 5.68 11.45
CA ILE A 125 0.59 5.30 10.76
C ILE A 125 1.78 6.09 11.29
N ARG A 126 1.56 7.34 11.77
CA ARG A 126 2.61 8.15 12.42
C ARG A 126 3.23 7.49 13.65
N CYS A 127 2.48 6.59 14.30
CA CYS A 127 2.94 5.85 15.47
C CYS A 127 3.57 4.50 15.11
N SER A 128 3.66 4.15 13.83
CA SER A 128 4.30 2.89 13.40
C SER A 128 5.83 3.03 13.34
N ASP A 129 6.51 1.92 13.58
CA ASP A 129 7.97 1.86 13.49
C ASP A 129 8.47 2.19 12.06
N GLU A 130 7.64 1.91 11.05
CA GLU A 130 7.96 2.17 9.65
C GLU A 130 7.86 3.66 9.28
N TYR A 131 7.23 4.50 10.10
CA TYR A 131 7.05 5.92 9.80
C TYR A 131 8.38 6.68 9.63
N THR A 132 9.37 6.34 10.44
CA THR A 132 10.72 6.91 10.32
C THR A 132 11.35 6.62 8.95
N LEU A 133 11.10 5.42 8.41
CA LEU A 133 11.54 5.06 7.06
C LEU A 133 10.75 5.83 6.00
N GLY A 134 9.46 6.05 6.21
CA GLY A 134 8.63 6.93 5.38
C GLY A 134 9.18 8.36 5.29
N LEU A 135 9.66 8.93 6.40
CA LEU A 135 10.34 10.23 6.41
C LEU A 135 11.61 10.23 5.56
N LYS A 136 12.42 9.16 5.64
CA LYS A 136 13.64 9.01 4.85
C LYS A 136 13.32 8.85 3.35
N LEU A 137 12.27 8.10 3.02
CA LEU A 137 11.77 8.00 1.64
C LEU A 137 11.35 9.37 1.12
N LYS A 138 10.55 10.12 1.87
CA LYS A 138 10.13 11.47 1.49
C LYS A 138 11.35 12.36 1.19
N ALA A 139 12.32 12.41 2.08
CA ALA A 139 13.53 13.21 1.91
C ALA A 139 14.36 12.78 0.68
N LEU A 140 14.43 11.46 0.43
CA LEU A 140 15.10 10.93 -0.76
C LEU A 140 14.40 11.39 -2.04
N LEU A 141 13.06 11.34 -2.09
CA LEU A 141 12.28 11.76 -3.25
C LEU A 141 12.39 13.27 -3.51
N GLU A 142 12.31 14.08 -2.47
CA GLU A 142 12.50 15.53 -2.59
C GLU A 142 13.87 15.89 -3.20
N LYS A 143 14.90 15.12 -2.82
CA LYS A 143 16.26 15.29 -3.38
C LYS A 143 16.35 14.80 -4.84
N ILE A 144 15.83 13.61 -5.14
CA ILE A 144 15.94 13.01 -6.49
C ILE A 144 15.14 13.81 -7.50
N PHE A 145 13.88 14.15 -7.18
CA PHE A 145 12.95 14.79 -8.12
C PHE A 145 12.94 16.31 -8.02
N ASN A 146 13.75 16.90 -7.14
CA ASN A 146 13.78 18.34 -6.88
C ASN A 146 12.39 18.94 -6.65
N ILE A 147 11.58 18.27 -5.84
CA ILE A 147 10.19 18.65 -5.49
C ILE A 147 10.07 18.87 -3.99
N VAL A 148 9.01 19.57 -3.58
CA VAL A 148 8.64 19.71 -2.17
C VAL A 148 7.36 18.92 -1.93
N LEU A 149 7.44 17.90 -1.10
CA LEU A 149 6.32 17.07 -0.70
C LEU A 149 5.77 17.55 0.65
N ASN A 150 4.45 17.61 0.78
CA ASN A 150 3.87 17.96 2.07
C ASN A 150 4.10 16.84 3.11
N GLU A 151 3.94 17.17 4.40
CA GLU A 151 4.19 16.21 5.48
C GLU A 151 3.29 14.96 5.41
N LYS A 152 2.08 15.11 4.89
CA LYS A 152 1.09 14.03 4.78
C LYS A 152 1.50 12.94 3.79
N GLU A 153 2.37 13.27 2.82
CA GLU A 153 2.95 12.29 1.89
C GLU A 153 3.75 11.20 2.63
N THR A 154 4.33 11.53 3.78
CA THR A 154 5.06 10.54 4.59
C THR A 154 4.15 9.38 4.99
N ILE A 155 2.89 9.65 5.36
CA ILE A 155 1.92 8.60 5.70
C ILE A 155 1.72 7.68 4.49
N PHE A 156 1.47 8.25 3.31
CA PHE A 156 1.27 7.49 2.09
C PHE A 156 2.49 6.65 1.71
N LEU A 157 3.70 7.23 1.77
CA LEU A 157 4.96 6.55 1.48
C LEU A 157 5.32 5.47 2.51
N THR A 158 4.78 5.55 3.72
CA THR A 158 4.96 4.51 4.75
C THR A 158 4.10 3.28 4.48
N MET A 159 2.93 3.44 3.87
CA MET A 159 1.94 2.36 3.70
C MET A 159 2.49 1.07 3.06
N PRO A 160 3.28 1.10 1.97
CA PRO A 160 3.81 -0.11 1.36
C PRO A 160 4.83 -0.85 2.24
N LEU A 161 5.31 -0.22 3.31
CA LEU A 161 6.27 -0.79 4.24
C LEU A 161 5.60 -1.46 5.44
N ILE A 162 4.35 -1.07 5.76
CA ILE A 162 3.64 -1.58 6.92
C ILE A 162 3.48 -3.09 6.84
N GLY A 163 3.99 -3.76 7.87
CA GLY A 163 3.91 -5.20 7.98
C GLY A 163 4.69 -5.97 6.92
N ARG A 164 5.70 -5.36 6.31
CA ARG A 164 6.57 -5.99 5.30
C ARG A 164 8.05 -5.91 5.67
N LYS A 165 8.35 -5.32 6.81
CA LYS A 165 9.68 -5.27 7.38
C LYS A 165 10.02 -6.64 7.92
N ALA A 166 10.74 -7.45 7.15
CA ALA A 166 11.39 -8.63 7.71
C ALA A 166 12.67 -8.13 8.38
N PRO A 167 12.79 -8.21 9.70
CA PRO A 167 14.04 -7.87 10.37
C PRO A 167 15.13 -8.81 9.87
N SER A 168 16.29 -8.24 9.59
CA SER A 168 17.45 -8.98 9.10
C SER A 168 18.03 -9.99 10.13
N THR A 169 17.59 -9.90 11.38
CA THR A 169 18.04 -10.75 12.48
C THR A 169 16.90 -11.19 13.39
N LYS A 170 17.01 -12.37 14.00
CA LYS A 170 16.08 -12.85 15.04
C LYS A 170 15.93 -11.84 16.20
N LEU A 171 16.98 -11.07 16.51
CA LEU A 171 16.97 -10.06 17.57
C LEU A 171 15.99 -8.91 17.26
N ALA A 172 15.85 -8.55 16.00
CA ALA A 172 14.96 -7.47 15.61
C ALA A 172 13.47 -7.91 15.54
N LEU A 173 13.19 -9.21 15.33
CA LEU A 173 11.84 -9.77 15.48
C LEU A 173 11.36 -9.69 16.95
N SER A 174 12.22 -10.02 17.89
CA SER A 174 11.87 -9.99 19.32
C SER A 174 11.56 -8.60 19.87
N SER A 175 11.91 -7.52 19.14
CA SER A 175 11.56 -6.15 19.53
C SER A 175 10.12 -5.72 19.11
N ILE A 176 9.46 -6.50 18.26
CA ILE A 176 8.07 -6.21 17.85
C ILE A 176 7.13 -6.66 18.97
N LYS A 177 6.44 -5.70 19.58
CA LYS A 177 5.38 -6.00 20.54
C LYS A 177 4.12 -6.44 19.79
N ILE A 178 3.91 -7.74 19.75
CA ILE A 178 2.65 -8.30 19.23
C ILE A 178 1.56 -8.06 20.28
N ASN A 179 0.44 -7.49 19.85
CA ASN A 179 -0.68 -7.22 20.75
C ASN A 179 -1.39 -8.52 21.17
N ASP A 180 -2.06 -8.46 22.32
CA ASP A 180 -2.70 -9.65 22.90
C ASP A 180 -3.83 -10.19 22.01
N SER A 181 -4.53 -9.33 21.27
CA SER A 181 -5.59 -9.77 20.34
C SER A 181 -5.06 -10.67 19.20
N VAL A 182 -3.82 -10.46 18.73
CA VAL A 182 -3.19 -11.35 17.75
C VAL A 182 -2.90 -12.71 18.38
N LYS A 183 -2.38 -12.72 19.61
CA LYS A 183 -2.06 -13.96 20.35
C LYS A 183 -3.32 -14.77 20.62
N GLU A 184 -4.41 -14.10 21.02
CA GLU A 184 -5.72 -14.73 21.21
C GLU A 184 -6.20 -15.44 19.94
N VAL A 185 -6.14 -14.76 18.78
CA VAL A 185 -6.52 -15.38 17.49
C VAL A 185 -5.61 -16.56 17.14
N VAL A 186 -4.30 -16.46 17.37
CA VAL A 186 -3.39 -17.59 17.14
C VAL A 186 -3.73 -18.77 18.06
N ASP A 187 -4.05 -18.49 19.32
CA ASP A 187 -4.44 -19.51 20.28
C ASP A 187 -5.75 -20.20 19.89
N GLU A 188 -6.76 -19.43 19.48
CA GLU A 188 -8.03 -19.96 18.95
C GLU A 188 -7.83 -20.85 17.72
N VAL A 189 -7.03 -20.38 16.74
CA VAL A 189 -6.74 -21.15 15.52
C VAL A 189 -6.01 -22.45 15.85
N THR A 190 -5.01 -22.41 16.69
CA THR A 190 -4.24 -23.61 17.06
C THR A 190 -5.05 -24.59 17.91
N SER A 191 -5.94 -24.09 18.79
CA SER A 191 -6.88 -24.92 19.53
C SER A 191 -7.89 -25.62 18.61
N PHE A 192 -8.45 -24.88 17.63
CA PHE A 192 -9.35 -25.46 16.61
C PHE A 192 -8.66 -26.54 15.76
N LEU A 193 -7.38 -26.31 15.41
CA LEU A 193 -6.59 -27.29 14.67
C LEU A 193 -6.32 -28.55 15.50
N LEU A 194 -6.06 -28.43 16.80
CA LEU A 194 -5.92 -29.56 17.71
C LEU A 194 -7.22 -30.39 17.75
N GLU A 195 -8.36 -29.72 17.92
CA GLU A 195 -9.68 -30.40 17.98
C GLU A 195 -10.03 -31.13 16.67
N THR A 196 -9.67 -30.54 15.53
CA THR A 196 -10.05 -31.07 14.21
C THR A 196 -9.08 -32.09 13.64
N SER A 197 -7.76 -31.93 13.89
CA SER A 197 -6.69 -32.77 13.33
C SER A 197 -6.06 -33.72 14.34
N GLY A 198 -6.27 -33.49 15.66
CA GLY A 198 -5.59 -34.21 16.73
C GLY A 198 -4.09 -33.87 16.89
N ILE A 199 -3.60 -32.85 16.16
CA ILE A 199 -2.18 -32.43 16.18
C ILE A 199 -2.07 -31.18 17.02
N ASP A 200 -1.23 -31.22 18.08
CA ASP A 200 -0.93 -30.05 18.89
C ASP A 200 0.21 -29.22 18.28
N PHE A 201 -0.18 -28.12 17.62
CA PHE A 201 0.76 -27.17 17.02
C PHE A 201 1.35 -26.19 18.05
N LYS A 202 0.80 -26.11 19.27
CA LYS A 202 1.29 -25.20 20.32
C LYS A 202 2.66 -25.60 20.87
N GLU A 203 3.03 -26.85 20.71
CA GLU A 203 4.36 -27.32 21.10
C GLU A 203 5.49 -26.78 20.21
N ASP A 204 5.20 -26.45 18.94
CA ASP A 204 6.15 -25.81 18.03
C ASP A 204 6.20 -24.29 18.25
N LYS A 205 6.98 -23.86 19.23
CA LYS A 205 7.17 -22.44 19.58
C LYS A 205 7.57 -21.59 18.38
N LYS A 206 8.36 -22.15 17.44
CA LYS A 206 8.80 -21.41 16.24
C LYS A 206 7.66 -21.20 15.26
N LEU A 207 6.78 -22.19 15.12
CA LEU A 207 5.57 -22.09 14.31
C LEU A 207 4.65 -21.01 14.88
N ILE A 208 4.40 -21.03 16.21
CA ILE A 208 3.55 -20.06 16.89
C ILE A 208 4.09 -18.64 16.71
N GLU A 209 5.38 -18.42 16.98
CA GLU A 209 6.01 -17.12 16.80
C GLU A 209 5.88 -16.61 15.36
N ASN A 210 6.14 -17.44 14.36
CA ASN A 210 6.00 -17.08 12.96
C ASN A 210 4.54 -16.76 12.58
N LEU A 211 3.57 -17.52 13.13
CA LEU A 211 2.15 -17.30 12.88
C LEU A 211 1.66 -15.98 13.49
N GLU A 212 2.12 -15.67 14.72
CA GLU A 212 1.84 -14.40 15.39
C GLU A 212 2.34 -13.20 14.55
N TYR A 213 3.60 -13.24 14.06
CA TYR A 213 4.13 -12.19 13.19
C TYR A 213 3.37 -12.10 11.88
N HIS A 214 3.07 -13.23 11.24
CA HIS A 214 2.35 -13.24 9.98
C HIS A 214 0.96 -12.62 10.12
N LEU A 215 0.25 -12.98 11.18
CA LEU A 215 -1.09 -12.45 11.48
C LEU A 215 -1.04 -10.96 11.86
N TYR A 216 -0.08 -10.56 12.70
CA TYR A 216 0.14 -9.16 13.05
C TYR A 216 0.31 -8.29 11.80
N PHE A 217 1.18 -8.70 10.88
CA PHE A 217 1.39 -7.97 9.65
C PHE A 217 0.18 -8.01 8.71
N ALA A 218 -0.55 -9.12 8.65
CA ALA A 218 -1.76 -9.23 7.84
C ALA A 218 -2.86 -8.29 8.34
N LEU A 219 -3.10 -8.27 9.65
CA LEU A 219 -4.10 -7.39 10.27
C LEU A 219 -3.77 -5.90 10.08
N ASN A 220 -2.50 -5.52 10.21
CA ASN A 220 -2.09 -4.14 9.93
C ASN A 220 -2.37 -3.74 8.49
N ARG A 221 -2.08 -4.61 7.51
CA ARG A 221 -2.43 -4.34 6.11
C ARG A 221 -3.94 -4.21 5.90
N MET A 222 -4.72 -5.10 6.51
CA MET A 222 -6.20 -5.04 6.43
C MET A 222 -6.74 -3.75 7.03
N ARG A 223 -6.20 -3.33 8.20
CA ARG A 223 -6.60 -2.09 8.88
C ARG A 223 -6.44 -0.85 8.01
N PHE A 224 -5.41 -0.82 7.17
CA PHE A 224 -5.13 0.29 6.27
C PHE A 224 -5.64 0.06 4.84
N ASN A 225 -6.46 -0.97 4.62
CA ASN A 225 -6.94 -1.36 3.29
C ASN A 225 -5.81 -1.57 2.25
N ILE A 226 -4.64 -1.99 2.72
CA ILE A 226 -3.49 -2.29 1.87
C ILE A 226 -3.70 -3.67 1.28
N ARG A 227 -4.12 -3.74 0.02
CA ARG A 227 -4.31 -5.01 -0.68
C ARG A 227 -2.98 -5.52 -1.22
N VAL A 228 -2.71 -6.80 -0.98
CA VAL A 228 -1.56 -7.50 -1.55
C VAL A 228 -2.06 -8.30 -2.75
N LYS A 229 -1.53 -8.02 -3.94
CA LYS A 229 -1.77 -8.90 -5.09
C LYS A 229 -1.04 -10.22 -4.84
N ILE A 230 -1.79 -11.26 -4.52
CA ILE A 230 -1.25 -12.62 -4.51
C ILE A 230 -1.19 -13.05 -5.98
N LEU A 231 0.01 -13.09 -6.54
CA LEU A 231 0.24 -13.64 -7.87
C LEU A 231 0.14 -15.16 -7.74
N PHE A 232 -1.05 -15.71 -7.99
CA PHE A 232 -1.16 -17.13 -8.27
C PHE A 232 -0.51 -17.38 -9.62
N TYR A 233 0.67 -17.97 -9.64
CA TYR A 233 1.17 -18.59 -10.86
C TYR A 233 0.19 -19.71 -11.23
N LYS A 234 -0.63 -19.48 -12.24
CA LYS A 234 -1.30 -20.58 -12.91
C LYS A 234 -0.20 -21.45 -13.54
N LYS A 235 -0.03 -22.66 -13.00
CA LYS A 235 0.75 -23.71 -13.66
C LYS A 235 0.08 -24.10 -14.96
#